data_1ba9085bcc4856fb1b274a18eab72562
#
_entry.id   1ba9085bcc4856fb1b274a18eab72562
#
_cell.length_a   1.000
_cell.length_b   1.000
_cell.length_c   1.000
_cell.angle_alpha   90.00
_cell.angle_beta   90.00
_cell.angle_gamma   90.00
#
_symmetry.space_group_name_H-M   'P 1'
#
loop_
_entity.id
_entity.type
_entity.pdbx_description
1 polymer ?
#
loop_
_entity_poly.entity_id
_entity_poly.type
_entity_poly.pdbx_seq_one_letter_code
_entity_poly.pdbx_strand_id
1 'polypeptide(L)'
;MHLVKKIEIIANAFELSKILAGLDKSGVHGHAVIRNVEGKGLRGTTEDLDTIMLDNVYIIAFCQPEYIKPLVENIKPLLNKFGGTCYISDVMEIRSVKCVASL
;
A
#
# COMPACT_ATOMS: atom_id res chain seq x y z
N MET A 1 -13.81 -19.32 3.47
CA MET A 1 -13.44 -17.91 3.37
C MET A 1 -12.54 -17.51 4.52
N HIS A 2 -11.61 -16.65 4.24
CA HIS A 2 -10.64 -16.18 5.24
C HIS A 2 -10.77 -14.69 5.43
N LEU A 3 -10.71 -14.23 6.68
CA LEU A 3 -10.65 -12.80 6.99
C LEU A 3 -9.19 -12.34 6.89
N VAL A 4 -8.94 -11.39 6.02
CA VAL A 4 -7.60 -10.82 5.83
C VAL A 4 -7.68 -9.30 5.86
N LYS A 5 -6.53 -8.67 6.02
CA LYS A 5 -6.41 -7.22 5.94
C LYS A 5 -6.04 -6.82 4.52
N LYS A 6 -6.76 -5.84 4.00
CA LYS A 6 -6.44 -5.20 2.72
C LYS A 6 -5.71 -3.91 3.01
N ILE A 7 -4.60 -3.71 2.34
CA ILE A 7 -3.76 -2.53 2.47
C ILE A 7 -3.79 -1.78 1.15
N GLU A 8 -4.09 -0.48 1.21
CA GLU A 8 -4.12 0.37 0.04
C GLU A 8 -3.25 1.58 0.31
N ILE A 9 -2.22 1.78 -0.52
CA ILE A 9 -1.28 2.88 -0.36
C ILE A 9 -1.28 3.71 -1.63
N ILE A 10 -1.47 5.01 -1.48
CA ILE A 10 -1.36 5.96 -2.57
C ILE A 10 -0.16 6.83 -2.28
N ALA A 11 0.78 6.87 -3.21
CA ALA A 11 2.04 7.57 -3.01
C ALA A 11 2.61 8.05 -4.34
N ASN A 12 3.70 8.82 -4.24
CA ASN A 12 4.46 9.25 -5.40
C ASN A 12 5.25 8.06 -5.94
N ALA A 13 5.29 7.93 -7.26
CA ALA A 13 6.02 6.86 -7.93
C ALA A 13 7.51 6.80 -7.57
N PHE A 14 8.12 7.95 -7.25
CA PHE A 14 9.52 7.97 -6.82
C PHE A 14 9.78 7.21 -5.54
N GLU A 15 8.73 7.02 -4.72
CA GLU A 15 8.86 6.35 -3.43
C GLU A 15 8.45 4.88 -3.48
N LEU A 16 8.08 4.40 -4.66
CA LEU A 16 7.55 3.04 -4.82
C LEU A 16 8.50 1.98 -4.29
N SER A 17 9.77 2.04 -4.67
CA SER A 17 10.74 1.01 -4.26
C SER A 17 10.91 0.97 -2.74
N LYS A 18 10.89 2.12 -2.08
CA LYS A 18 11.00 2.21 -0.62
C LYS A 18 9.78 1.63 0.07
N ILE A 19 8.60 1.91 -0.48
CA ILE A 19 7.35 1.39 0.08
C ILE A 19 7.29 -0.12 -0.07
N LEU A 20 7.64 -0.64 -1.25
CA LEU A 20 7.66 -2.08 -1.48
C LEU A 20 8.67 -2.78 -0.57
N ALA A 21 9.83 -2.17 -0.35
CA ALA A 21 10.81 -2.69 0.60
C ALA A 21 10.26 -2.70 2.03
N GLY A 22 9.52 -1.66 2.41
CA GLY A 22 8.86 -1.60 3.71
C GLY A 22 7.80 -2.68 3.90
N LEU A 23 7.01 -2.94 2.87
CA LEU A 23 6.04 -4.03 2.89
C LEU A 23 6.74 -5.38 3.05
N ASP A 24 7.78 -5.61 2.28
CA ASP A 24 8.54 -6.86 2.33
C ASP A 24 9.18 -7.07 3.70
N LYS A 25 9.78 -6.03 4.25
CA LYS A 25 10.37 -6.06 5.58
C LYS A 25 9.34 -6.38 6.67
N SER A 26 8.10 -6.01 6.44
CA SER A 26 6.99 -6.27 7.37
C SER A 26 6.42 -7.67 7.26
N GLY A 27 6.89 -8.45 6.29
CA GLY A 27 6.35 -9.78 6.02
C GLY A 27 5.20 -9.81 5.03
N VAL A 28 4.91 -8.68 4.38
CA VAL A 28 3.85 -8.56 3.38
C VAL A 28 4.49 -8.64 2.00
N HIS A 29 4.49 -9.83 1.41
CA HIS A 29 5.26 -10.08 0.20
C HIS A 29 4.45 -9.96 -1.10
N GLY A 30 3.16 -10.27 -1.05
CA GLY A 30 2.30 -10.16 -2.24
C GLY A 30 1.74 -8.77 -2.39
N HIS A 31 1.80 -8.21 -3.59
CA HIS A 31 1.24 -6.89 -3.87
C HIS A 31 0.92 -6.74 -5.35
N ALA A 32 0.09 -5.73 -5.64
CA ALA A 32 -0.13 -5.26 -7.00
C ALA A 32 0.09 -3.76 -7.03
N VAL A 33 0.57 -3.24 -8.14
CA VAL A 33 0.83 -1.81 -8.31
C VAL A 33 0.08 -1.31 -9.54
N ILE A 34 -0.68 -0.24 -9.37
CA ILE A 34 -1.30 0.48 -10.48
C ILE A 34 -0.56 1.81 -10.61
N ARG A 35 -0.03 2.07 -11.80
CA ARG A 35 0.74 3.28 -12.07
C ARG A 35 -0.13 4.34 -12.72
N ASN A 36 0.37 5.57 -12.70
CA ASN A 36 -0.27 6.72 -13.36
C ASN A 36 -1.69 6.97 -12.87
N VAL A 37 -1.87 6.93 -11.56
CA VAL A 37 -3.17 7.18 -10.94
C VAL A 37 -3.35 8.69 -10.82
N GLU A 38 -4.42 9.20 -11.41
CA GLU A 38 -4.79 10.61 -11.32
C GLU A 38 -5.84 10.80 -10.25
N GLY A 39 -5.77 11.95 -9.61
CA GLY A 39 -6.77 12.35 -8.63
C GLY A 39 -6.34 13.60 -7.90
N LYS A 40 -7.25 14.14 -7.11
CA LYS A 40 -7.01 15.33 -6.33
C LYS A 40 -6.91 14.95 -4.86
N GLY A 41 -5.87 15.45 -4.19
CA GLY A 41 -5.69 15.18 -2.78
C GLY A 41 -5.34 13.74 -2.43
N LEU A 42 -4.85 12.96 -3.40
CA LEU A 42 -4.60 11.53 -3.21
C LEU A 42 -3.54 11.24 -2.15
N ARG A 43 -2.60 12.16 -1.96
CA ARG A 43 -1.50 11.96 -1.02
C ARG A 43 -1.66 12.78 0.26
N GLY A 44 -2.85 13.32 0.49
CA GLY A 44 -3.14 14.11 1.67
C GLY A 44 -2.53 15.50 1.66
N THR A 45 -2.01 15.95 0.53
CA THR A 45 -1.47 17.29 0.40
C THR A 45 -2.48 18.23 -0.23
N THR A 46 -2.33 19.54 0.03
CA THR A 46 -3.17 20.56 -0.57
C THR A 46 -2.51 21.22 -1.76
N GLU A 47 -1.30 20.81 -2.12
CA GLU A 47 -0.55 21.43 -3.19
C GLU A 47 -0.91 20.82 -4.52
N ASP A 48 -1.92 21.38 -5.15
CA ASP A 48 -2.45 20.87 -6.42
C ASP A 48 -1.44 20.92 -7.56
N LEU A 49 -0.51 21.86 -7.51
CA LEU A 49 0.50 21.98 -8.55
C LEU A 49 1.39 20.76 -8.63
N ASP A 50 1.68 20.15 -7.48
CA ASP A 50 2.55 18.99 -7.44
C ASP A 50 1.92 17.77 -8.06
N THR A 51 0.60 17.65 -7.98
CA THR A 51 -0.10 16.49 -8.51
C THR A 51 -0.10 16.45 -10.04
N ILE A 52 0.06 17.59 -10.68
CA ILE A 52 0.14 17.67 -12.14
C ILE A 52 1.47 17.13 -12.65
N MET A 53 2.52 17.32 -11.86
CA MET A 53 3.88 17.01 -12.27
C MET A 53 4.36 15.63 -11.82
N LEU A 54 3.64 14.98 -10.93
CA LEU A 54 4.10 13.77 -10.29
C LEU A 54 3.20 12.59 -10.61
N ASP A 55 3.83 11.49 -10.94
CA ASP A 55 3.13 10.22 -11.09
C ASP A 55 2.73 9.69 -9.73
N ASN A 56 1.50 9.25 -9.61
CA ASN A 56 1.02 8.58 -8.41
C ASN A 56 0.93 7.08 -8.68
N VAL A 57 1.16 6.31 -7.66
CA VAL A 57 0.98 4.86 -7.68
C VAL A 57 -0.05 4.47 -6.64
N TYR A 58 -0.78 3.42 -6.95
CA TYR A 58 -1.74 2.79 -6.06
C TYR A 58 -1.26 1.37 -5.80
N ILE A 59 -0.94 1.07 -4.55
CA ILE A 59 -0.41 -0.22 -4.16
C ILE A 59 -1.49 -0.95 -3.37
N ILE A 60 -1.77 -2.18 -3.76
CA ILE A 60 -2.74 -3.04 -3.08
C ILE A 60 -1.99 -4.26 -2.56
N ALA A 61 -2.17 -4.58 -1.29
CA ALA A 61 -1.59 -5.76 -0.69
C ALA A 61 -2.59 -6.38 0.29
N PHE A 62 -2.36 -7.65 0.61
CA PHE A 62 -3.19 -8.37 1.57
C PHE A 62 -2.28 -9.10 2.54
N CYS A 63 -2.68 -9.17 3.79
CA CYS A 63 -1.92 -9.89 4.79
C CYS A 63 -2.82 -10.39 5.91
N GLN A 64 -2.27 -11.28 6.72
CA GLN A 64 -2.92 -11.70 7.94
C GLN A 64 -2.89 -10.56 8.97
N PRO A 65 -3.85 -10.50 9.90
CA PRO A 65 -3.93 -9.41 10.87
C PRO A 65 -2.67 -9.20 11.70
N GLU A 66 -1.93 -10.26 11.98
CA GLU A 66 -0.71 -10.15 12.79
C GLU A 66 0.42 -9.34 12.14
N TYR A 67 0.36 -9.11 10.83
CA TYR A 67 1.36 -8.32 10.12
C TYR A 67 1.10 -6.81 10.13
N ILE A 68 -0.06 -6.40 10.64
CA ILE A 68 -0.42 -4.98 10.61
C ILE A 68 0.50 -4.14 11.49
N LYS A 69 0.85 -4.62 12.68
CA LYS A 69 1.72 -3.86 13.57
C LYS A 69 3.09 -3.59 12.95
N PRO A 70 3.84 -4.59 12.48
CA PRO A 70 5.12 -4.32 11.82
C PRO A 70 4.96 -3.49 10.54
N LEU A 71 3.84 -3.67 9.82
CA LEU A 71 3.58 -2.87 8.64
C LEU A 71 3.46 -1.39 8.98
N VAL A 72 2.69 -1.04 10.00
CA VAL A 72 2.54 0.35 10.43
C VAL A 72 3.89 0.91 10.86
N GLU A 73 4.68 0.14 11.60
CA GLU A 73 5.99 0.59 12.05
C GLU A 73 6.96 0.87 10.91
N ASN A 74 6.86 0.14 9.80
CA ASN A 74 7.74 0.32 8.64
C ASN A 74 7.21 1.30 7.61
N ILE A 75 5.91 1.45 7.48
CA ILE A 75 5.30 2.29 6.44
C ILE A 75 5.04 3.71 6.93
N LYS A 76 4.58 3.88 8.17
CA LYS A 76 4.25 5.20 8.69
C LYS A 76 5.40 6.21 8.58
N PRO A 77 6.65 5.86 8.90
CA PRO A 77 7.75 6.80 8.74
C PRO A 77 7.96 7.25 7.30
N LEU A 78 7.73 6.36 6.34
CA LEU A 78 7.85 6.69 4.92
C LEU A 78 6.76 7.68 4.50
N LEU A 79 5.53 7.46 4.93
CA LEU A 79 4.43 8.36 4.64
C LEU A 79 4.66 9.73 5.27
N ASN A 80 5.17 9.75 6.50
CA ASN A 80 5.47 11.02 7.19
C ASN A 80 6.59 11.80 6.48
N LYS A 81 7.55 11.10 5.93
CA LYS A 81 8.69 11.75 5.27
C LYS A 81 8.38 12.19 3.85
N PHE A 82 7.70 11.36 3.09
CA PHE A 82 7.53 11.56 1.65
C PHE A 82 6.10 11.90 1.23
N GLY A 83 5.16 11.86 2.13
CA GLY A 83 3.75 12.01 1.81
C GLY A 83 3.12 10.71 1.35
N GLY A 84 1.82 10.74 1.21
CA GLY A 84 1.05 9.57 0.82
C GLY A 84 0.06 9.17 1.91
N THR A 85 -0.79 8.24 1.58
CA THR A 85 -1.82 7.72 2.48
C THR A 85 -1.86 6.21 2.43
N CYS A 86 -2.24 5.62 3.56
CA CYS A 86 -2.41 4.17 3.67
C CYS A 86 -3.75 3.89 4.33
N TYR A 87 -4.54 3.04 3.70
CA TYR A 87 -5.82 2.59 4.23
C TYR A 87 -5.75 1.11 4.50
N ILE A 88 -6.31 0.69 5.62
CA ILE A 88 -6.37 -0.70 6.03
C ILE A 88 -7.81 -1.06 6.28
N SER A 89 -8.27 -2.14 5.66
CA SER A 89 -9.64 -2.60 5.81
C SER A 89 -9.70 -4.11 5.97
N ASP A 90 -10.80 -4.58 6.53
CA ASP A 90 -11.07 -6.00 6.65
C ASP A 90 -11.79 -6.47 5.39
N VAL A 91 -11.32 -7.56 4.83
CA VAL A 91 -11.95 -8.18 3.67
C VAL A 91 -12.02 -9.70 3.85
N MET A 92 -12.94 -10.32 3.13
CA MET A 92 -13.08 -11.77 3.09
C MET A 92 -12.45 -12.29 1.82
N GLU A 93 -11.58 -13.27 1.95
CA GLU A 93 -10.88 -13.87 0.83
C GLU A 93 -11.41 -15.26 0.55
N ILE A 94 -11.66 -15.55 -0.72
CA ILE A 94 -11.94 -16.88 -1.22
C ILE A 94 -10.71 -17.34 -1.98
N ARG A 95 -10.07 -18.42 -1.51
CA ARG A 95 -8.85 -18.92 -2.13
C ARG A 95 -9.14 -20.15 -2.97
N SER A 96 -8.48 -20.23 -4.13
CA SER A 96 -8.38 -21.49 -4.85
C SER A 96 -7.26 -22.33 -4.23
N VAL A 97 -7.27 -23.63 -4.51
CA VAL A 97 -6.20 -24.51 -4.03
C VAL A 97 -4.84 -24.17 -4.62
N LYS A 98 -4.81 -23.37 -5.69
CA LYS A 98 -3.56 -22.98 -6.35
C LYS A 98 -2.96 -21.69 -5.80
N CYS A 99 -3.66 -20.97 -4.91
CA CYS A 99 -3.23 -19.68 -4.41
C CYS A 99 -2.79 -19.70 -2.96
N VAL A 100 -2.59 -20.87 -2.36
CA VAL A 100 -2.30 -20.97 -0.93
C VAL A 100 -0.98 -20.35 -0.51
N ALA A 101 -0.06 -20.17 -1.42
CA ALA A 101 1.26 -19.63 -1.10
C ALA A 101 1.30 -18.10 -1.05
N SER A 102 0.24 -17.41 -1.46
CA SER A 102 0.27 -15.95 -1.58
C SER A 102 0.07 -15.21 -0.27
N LEU A 103 -0.33 -15.91 0.78
CA LEU A 103 -0.49 -15.26 2.10
C LEU A 103 0.29 -15.98 3.21
#